data_1021003ae65494f24e0f22017e5f3fba
#
_entry.id   1021003ae65494f24e0f22017e5f3fba
#
_cell.length_a   1.000
_cell.length_b   1.000
_cell.length_c   1.000
_cell.angle_alpha   90.00
_cell.angle_beta   90.00
_cell.angle_gamma   90.00
#
_symmetry.space_group_name_H-M   'P 1'
#
loop_
_entity.id
_entity.type
_entity.pdbx_description
1 polymer ?
#
loop_
_entity_poly.entity_id
_entity_poly.type
_entity_poly.pdbx_seq_one_letter_code
_entity_poly.pdbx_strand_id
1 'polypeptide(L)'
;MSTMEAISGLMANSNNIDVVSNNIANSSTIGFKSSTLSFFDIVSNSFCSNQLIGSGVGVANMRQNFSNGILVQTGRDLDLGIVQDGFFRVLNSKGYVYYTRNGQFVLDKDKNIVNMQGMYLTGQNQYDLNNNLNNISKLEPINLKKSETLKAKQTNVIKLNANLIKNSNYTNIITGSDDEVSNSEINNITVYDKNGKAQTINLSIEKNKDEWNLKISSNNANGSDDDKIDQTFPLKFDAEGKLTSDATVQIQSKNFKNLTLNMECSLKQSEHDNHTIQLSQNGYPEGNLKSFEILNNGEIIGQYTNEQVEKIGQIFLSKFVNPEKLKPESGNIWSATQEAGNENIGIAGDKGFGIMIAKTLESSNVDLNKELINMIVAQRNYQSSAQAFKTEDKIISTLINLR
;
A
#
# COMPACT_ATOMS: atom_id res chain seq x y z
N MET A 1 -15.44 38.11 44.78
CA MET A 1 -15.00 36.83 44.20
C MET A 1 -14.56 35.92 45.32
N SER A 2 -14.86 34.68 45.33
CA SER A 2 -14.33 33.78 46.35
C SER A 2 -12.92 33.35 45.97
N THR A 3 -12.00 33.16 46.92
CA THR A 3 -10.64 32.67 46.73
C THR A 3 -10.64 31.38 45.86
N MET A 4 -11.66 30.56 45.96
CA MET A 4 -11.88 29.36 45.18
C MET A 4 -12.05 29.64 43.68
N GLU A 5 -12.75 30.69 43.28
CA GLU A 5 -12.94 31.09 41.88
C GLU A 5 -11.60 31.52 41.24
N ALA A 6 -10.82 32.29 41.95
CA ALA A 6 -9.50 32.73 41.47
C ALA A 6 -8.51 31.56 41.33
N ILE A 7 -8.51 30.62 42.30
CA ILE A 7 -7.69 29.40 42.24
C ILE A 7 -8.11 28.50 41.11
N SER A 8 -9.41 28.29 40.92
CA SER A 8 -9.92 27.44 39.79
C SER A 8 -9.51 28.01 38.43
N GLY A 9 -9.59 29.36 38.28
CA GLY A 9 -9.11 30.06 37.09
C GLY A 9 -7.61 29.93 36.86
N LEU A 10 -6.81 30.00 37.91
CA LEU A 10 -5.36 29.77 37.84
C LEU A 10 -5.02 28.34 37.36
N MET A 11 -5.64 27.35 37.99
CA MET A 11 -5.42 25.93 37.61
C MET A 11 -5.86 25.64 36.16
N ALA A 12 -7.00 26.17 35.77
CA ALA A 12 -7.51 26.00 34.41
C ALA A 12 -6.58 26.62 33.35
N ASN A 13 -6.09 27.86 33.62
CA ASN A 13 -5.14 28.54 32.74
C ASN A 13 -3.76 27.89 32.74
N SER A 14 -3.29 27.36 33.90
CA SER A 14 -2.05 26.57 33.93
C SER A 14 -2.12 25.34 33.02
N ASN A 15 -3.20 24.54 33.14
CA ASN A 15 -3.39 23.38 32.28
C ASN A 15 -3.46 23.78 30.79
N ASN A 16 -4.05 24.93 30.46
CA ASN A 16 -4.10 25.45 29.11
C ASN A 16 -2.70 25.80 28.57
N ILE A 17 -1.87 26.45 29.39
CA ILE A 17 -0.50 26.75 29.05
C ILE A 17 0.29 25.47 28.79
N ASP A 18 0.11 24.43 29.60
CA ASP A 18 0.76 23.14 29.44
C ASP A 18 0.39 22.47 28.11
N VAL A 19 -0.90 22.47 27.73
CA VAL A 19 -1.35 21.90 26.47
C VAL A 19 -0.82 22.69 25.27
N VAL A 20 -0.90 24.02 25.30
CA VAL A 20 -0.38 24.87 24.22
C VAL A 20 1.14 24.70 24.09
N SER A 21 1.87 24.62 25.22
CA SER A 21 3.32 24.33 25.23
C SER A 21 3.64 23.00 24.58
N ASN A 22 2.85 21.96 24.89
CA ASN A 22 3.03 20.65 24.29
C ASN A 22 2.75 20.67 22.77
N ASN A 23 1.72 21.38 22.31
CA ASN A 23 1.45 21.57 20.88
C ASN A 23 2.64 22.24 20.18
N ILE A 24 3.15 23.34 20.76
CA ILE A 24 4.31 24.06 20.20
C ILE A 24 5.54 23.17 20.13
N ALA A 25 5.84 22.44 21.21
CA ALA A 25 7.00 21.54 21.27
C ALA A 25 6.94 20.44 20.19
N ASN A 26 5.72 19.99 19.85
CA ASN A 26 5.47 18.93 18.87
C ASN A 26 5.06 19.44 17.49
N SER A 27 5.24 20.73 17.19
CA SER A 27 4.90 21.30 15.88
C SER A 27 5.68 20.70 14.71
N SER A 28 6.87 20.16 14.96
CA SER A 28 7.71 19.47 13.98
C SER A 28 7.66 17.94 14.09
N THR A 29 6.83 17.38 14.98
CA THR A 29 6.72 15.93 15.16
C THR A 29 5.82 15.34 14.09
N ILE A 30 6.30 14.34 13.34
CA ILE A 30 5.55 13.68 12.27
C ILE A 30 4.31 12.97 12.83
N GLY A 31 3.16 13.23 12.18
CA GLY A 31 1.88 12.62 12.54
C GLY A 31 1.30 13.09 13.89
N PHE A 32 1.87 14.12 14.52
CA PHE A 32 1.34 14.66 15.76
C PHE A 32 -0.02 15.31 15.55
N LYS A 33 -0.92 15.14 16.52
CA LYS A 33 -2.26 15.72 16.54
C LYS A 33 -2.39 16.68 17.72
N SER A 34 -2.70 17.94 17.40
CA SER A 34 -2.84 19.01 18.39
C SER A 34 -3.95 18.68 19.40
N SER A 35 -3.76 19.13 20.62
CA SER A 35 -4.74 18.98 21.71
C SER A 35 -5.31 20.34 22.08
N THR A 36 -6.58 20.37 22.47
CA THR A 36 -7.25 21.57 22.97
C THR A 36 -7.99 21.23 24.26
N LEU A 37 -8.02 22.18 25.21
CA LEU A 37 -8.80 22.06 26.43
C LEU A 37 -10.18 22.67 26.27
N SER A 38 -11.19 21.99 26.82
CA SER A 38 -12.53 22.53 27.00
C SER A 38 -12.77 22.87 28.46
N PHE A 39 -13.39 24.00 28.69
CA PHE A 39 -13.72 24.47 30.03
C PHE A 39 -15.23 24.43 30.23
N PHE A 40 -15.66 24.30 31.49
CA PHE A 40 -17.02 24.45 31.89
C PHE A 40 -17.12 25.34 33.14
N ASP A 41 -18.22 26.06 33.29
CA ASP A 41 -18.52 26.85 34.49
C ASP A 41 -19.02 25.95 35.63
N ILE A 42 -18.57 26.26 36.84
CA ILE A 42 -19.08 25.61 38.05
C ILE A 42 -20.10 26.54 38.68
N VAL A 43 -21.34 26.08 38.82
CA VAL A 43 -22.42 26.84 39.41
C VAL A 43 -22.83 26.23 40.76
N SER A 44 -22.83 27.04 41.82
CA SER A 44 -23.29 26.62 43.12
C SER A 44 -24.78 26.98 43.30
N ASN A 45 -25.59 26.00 43.68
CA ASN A 45 -27.01 26.19 43.99
C ASN A 45 -27.15 26.59 45.47
N SER A 46 -27.39 27.89 45.73
CA SER A 46 -27.63 28.35 47.10
C SER A 46 -29.08 28.08 47.50
N PHE A 47 -29.27 27.29 48.54
CA PHE A 47 -30.59 26.95 49.07
C PHE A 47 -31.42 28.11 49.58
N CYS A 48 -30.85 29.32 49.74
CA CYS A 48 -31.50 30.47 50.32
C CYS A 48 -31.86 31.60 49.35
N SER A 49 -31.49 31.55 48.11
CA SER A 49 -31.88 32.53 47.09
C SER A 49 -31.94 31.89 45.72
N ASN A 50 -32.94 32.29 44.92
CA ASN A 50 -33.11 31.85 43.53
C ASN A 50 -32.00 32.38 42.60
N GLN A 51 -30.82 32.76 43.12
CA GLN A 51 -29.68 33.27 42.39
C GLN A 51 -28.65 32.17 42.27
N LEU A 52 -28.35 31.79 41.04
CA LEU A 52 -27.23 30.95 40.65
C LEU A 52 -25.95 31.80 40.78
N ILE A 53 -25.09 31.44 41.71
CA ILE A 53 -23.78 32.13 41.89
C ILE A 53 -22.74 31.25 41.23
N GLY A 54 -21.94 31.82 40.29
CA GLY A 54 -20.82 31.11 39.69
C GLY A 54 -19.76 30.78 40.75
N SER A 55 -19.23 29.57 40.74
CA SER A 55 -18.20 29.06 41.67
C SER A 55 -16.86 28.79 41.01
N GLY A 56 -16.66 29.35 39.83
CA GLY A 56 -15.41 29.25 39.11
C GLY A 56 -15.47 28.39 37.82
N VAL A 57 -14.35 27.90 37.35
CA VAL A 57 -14.18 27.16 36.11
C VAL A 57 -13.54 25.80 36.37
N GLY A 58 -14.05 24.79 35.68
CA GLY A 58 -13.46 23.46 35.66
C GLY A 58 -12.91 23.09 34.25
N VAL A 59 -11.96 22.18 34.23
CA VAL A 59 -11.48 21.57 32.97
C VAL A 59 -12.38 20.38 32.69
N ALA A 60 -13.10 20.41 31.57
CA ALA A 60 -14.01 19.34 31.16
C ALA A 60 -13.28 18.15 30.56
N ASN A 61 -12.50 18.41 29.52
CA ASN A 61 -11.82 17.37 28.77
C ASN A 61 -10.70 17.98 27.92
N MET A 62 -9.69 17.15 27.64
CA MET A 62 -8.70 17.42 26.63
C MET A 62 -9.10 16.67 25.34
N ARG A 63 -9.33 17.40 24.26
CA ARG A 63 -9.73 16.85 22.96
C ARG A 63 -8.53 16.92 22.02
N GLN A 64 -8.27 15.80 21.34
CA GLN A 64 -7.30 15.79 20.25
C GLN A 64 -7.99 16.10 18.92
N ASN A 65 -7.34 16.93 18.12
CA ASN A 65 -7.79 17.29 16.79
C ASN A 65 -7.15 16.36 15.77
N PHE A 66 -7.93 15.43 15.21
CA PHE A 66 -7.47 14.49 14.19
C PHE A 66 -7.54 15.04 12.76
N SER A 67 -7.72 16.35 12.56
CA SER A 67 -7.60 16.94 11.23
C SER A 67 -6.24 16.61 10.60
N ASN A 68 -6.20 16.55 9.26
CA ASN A 68 -4.98 16.21 8.56
C ASN A 68 -3.93 17.33 8.66
N GLY A 69 -2.67 16.93 8.85
CA GLY A 69 -1.52 17.77 8.66
C GLY A 69 -1.14 17.90 7.18
N ILE A 70 -0.14 18.70 6.90
CA ILE A 70 0.41 18.88 5.55
C ILE A 70 1.23 17.62 5.19
N LEU A 71 1.06 17.09 3.98
CA LEU A 71 1.88 16.01 3.47
C LEU A 71 3.18 16.56 2.88
N VAL A 72 4.30 16.05 3.35
CA VAL A 72 5.65 16.42 2.90
C VAL A 72 6.29 15.22 2.21
N GLN A 73 6.75 15.42 0.98
CA GLN A 73 7.43 14.39 0.22
C GLN A 73 8.85 14.18 0.74
N THR A 74 9.22 12.93 1.02
CA THR A 74 10.53 12.55 1.59
C THR A 74 11.42 11.78 0.62
N GLY A 75 10.81 11.12 -0.36
CA GLY A 75 11.52 10.28 -1.33
C GLY A 75 11.90 8.88 -0.83
N ARG A 76 11.59 8.50 0.43
CA ARG A 76 11.82 7.15 0.96
C ARG A 76 10.61 6.28 0.73
N ASP A 77 10.81 5.06 0.20
CA ASP A 77 9.72 4.15 -0.20
C ASP A 77 8.83 3.71 0.98
N LEU A 78 9.38 3.64 2.20
CA LEU A 78 8.68 3.23 3.42
C LEU A 78 8.11 4.40 4.24
N ASP A 79 8.23 5.63 3.76
CA ASP A 79 7.53 6.77 4.35
C ASP A 79 6.13 6.85 3.77
N LEU A 80 5.13 6.72 4.62
CA LEU A 80 3.72 6.59 4.23
C LEU A 80 2.89 7.72 4.83
N GLY A 81 2.17 8.45 4.03
CA GLY A 81 1.20 9.46 4.47
C GLY A 81 -0.23 8.98 4.25
N ILE A 82 -1.15 9.34 5.15
CA ILE A 82 -2.59 9.08 4.99
C ILE A 82 -3.29 10.41 4.72
N VAL A 83 -4.04 10.46 3.63
CA VAL A 83 -4.95 11.57 3.30
C VAL A 83 -6.33 11.22 3.85
N GLN A 84 -6.95 12.12 4.59
CA GLN A 84 -8.24 11.92 5.25
C GLN A 84 -8.16 10.96 6.46
N ASP A 85 -9.23 10.17 6.71
CA ASP A 85 -9.40 9.38 7.91
C ASP A 85 -8.68 8.02 7.82
N GLY A 86 -8.11 7.59 8.93
CA GLY A 86 -7.49 6.27 9.08
C GLY A 86 -6.24 6.34 9.96
N PHE A 87 -5.80 5.20 10.44
CA PHE A 87 -4.60 5.03 11.25
C PHE A 87 -3.82 3.84 10.72
N PHE A 88 -2.51 3.90 10.79
CA PHE A 88 -1.69 2.71 10.67
C PHE A 88 -1.88 1.85 11.92
N ARG A 89 -2.12 0.58 11.72
CA ARG A 89 -2.23 -0.41 12.78
C ARG A 89 -0.89 -1.05 13.02
N VAL A 90 -0.34 -0.91 14.22
CA VAL A 90 0.96 -1.45 14.59
C VAL A 90 0.83 -2.40 15.78
N LEU A 91 1.68 -3.42 15.80
CA LEU A 91 1.71 -4.46 16.81
C LEU A 91 3.03 -4.39 17.57
N ASN A 92 2.98 -4.36 18.89
CA ASN A 92 4.22 -4.46 19.65
C ASN A 92 4.69 -5.93 19.78
N SER A 93 5.91 -6.15 20.31
CA SER A 93 6.49 -7.48 20.50
C SER A 93 5.68 -8.39 21.45
N LYS A 94 4.79 -7.82 22.27
CA LYS A 94 3.93 -8.56 23.21
C LYS A 94 2.56 -8.90 22.61
N GLY A 95 2.27 -8.48 21.37
CA GLY A 95 1.00 -8.74 20.70
C GLY A 95 -0.10 -7.70 20.96
N TYR A 96 0.20 -6.56 21.62
CA TYR A 96 -0.77 -5.48 21.78
C TYR A 96 -0.81 -4.61 20.54
N VAL A 97 -2.03 -4.22 20.17
CA VAL A 97 -2.31 -3.37 19.00
C VAL A 97 -2.31 -1.91 19.40
N TYR A 98 -1.64 -1.10 18.60
CA TYR A 98 -1.63 0.36 18.70
C TYR A 98 -1.89 0.98 17.33
N TYR A 99 -2.24 2.24 17.33
CA TYR A 99 -2.60 3.01 16.15
C TYR A 99 -1.69 4.23 16.05
N THR A 100 -1.28 4.59 14.85
CA THR A 100 -0.41 5.75 14.64
C THR A 100 -0.73 6.46 13.33
N ARG A 101 -0.45 7.77 13.31
CA ARG A 101 -0.40 8.58 12.09
C ARG A 101 1.02 8.81 11.61
N ASN A 102 2.00 8.44 12.43
CA ASN A 102 3.40 8.49 12.01
C ASN A 102 3.68 7.34 11.05
N GLY A 103 3.93 7.69 9.79
CA GLY A 103 4.21 6.74 8.72
C GLY A 103 5.69 6.51 8.46
N GLN A 104 6.58 6.85 9.38
CA GLN A 104 8.01 6.58 9.27
C GLN A 104 8.28 5.11 9.58
N PHE A 105 8.40 4.30 8.53
CA PHE A 105 8.71 2.88 8.68
C PHE A 105 10.12 2.56 8.18
N VAL A 106 10.67 1.48 8.69
CA VAL A 106 11.96 0.90 8.30
C VAL A 106 11.86 -0.62 8.26
N LEU A 107 12.81 -1.26 7.59
CA LEU A 107 12.93 -2.72 7.61
C LEU A 107 13.86 -3.13 8.77
N ASP A 108 13.42 -4.11 9.55
CA ASP A 108 14.27 -4.77 10.55
C ASP A 108 15.19 -5.83 9.91
N LYS A 109 16.00 -6.51 10.74
CA LYS A 109 16.93 -7.57 10.28
C LYS A 109 16.21 -8.77 9.65
N ASP A 110 14.97 -9.02 10.05
CA ASP A 110 14.11 -10.09 9.54
C ASP A 110 13.22 -9.64 8.39
N LYS A 111 13.45 -8.40 7.86
CA LYS A 111 12.67 -7.77 6.78
C LYS A 111 11.18 -7.58 7.11
N ASN A 112 10.85 -7.40 8.40
CA ASN A 112 9.55 -6.89 8.79
C ASN A 112 9.53 -5.36 8.66
N ILE A 113 8.39 -4.81 8.31
CA ILE A 113 8.17 -3.37 8.31
C ILE A 113 7.85 -2.94 9.73
N VAL A 114 8.72 -2.12 10.33
CA VAL A 114 8.60 -1.64 11.71
C VAL A 114 8.64 -0.11 11.76
N ASN A 115 8.00 0.46 12.77
CA ASN A 115 8.13 1.89 13.06
C ASN A 115 9.44 2.17 13.85
N MET A 116 9.72 3.43 14.13
CA MET A 116 10.93 3.87 14.85
C MET A 116 11.00 3.33 16.29
N GLN A 117 9.91 2.82 16.86
CA GLN A 117 9.84 2.20 18.20
C GLN A 117 9.96 0.68 18.15
N GLY A 118 10.17 0.09 16.98
CA GLY A 118 10.27 -1.36 16.80
C GLY A 118 8.93 -2.09 16.80
N MET A 119 7.80 -1.40 16.59
CA MET A 119 6.49 -2.02 16.45
C MET A 119 6.25 -2.42 15.00
N TYR A 120 5.65 -3.57 14.77
CA TYR A 120 5.41 -4.14 13.45
C TYR A 120 4.17 -3.52 12.80
N LEU A 121 4.32 -3.04 11.56
CA LEU A 121 3.16 -2.67 10.73
C LEU A 121 2.38 -3.93 10.37
N THR A 122 1.07 -3.89 10.57
CA THR A 122 0.22 -5.05 10.30
C THR A 122 -0.49 -4.94 8.96
N GLY A 123 -0.67 -6.09 8.33
CA GLY A 123 -1.34 -6.22 7.06
C GLY A 123 -1.59 -7.68 6.72
N GLN A 124 -1.83 -7.94 5.45
CA GLN A 124 -1.97 -9.28 4.93
C GLN A 124 -0.81 -9.58 3.98
N ASN A 125 -0.13 -10.71 4.20
CA ASN A 125 0.93 -11.19 3.33
C ASN A 125 0.33 -12.00 2.17
N GLN A 126 0.98 -12.03 1.01
CA GLN A 126 0.49 -12.74 -0.20
C GLN A 126 0.22 -14.23 0.04
N TYR A 127 1.00 -14.89 0.90
CA TYR A 127 0.80 -16.31 1.22
C TYR A 127 -0.57 -16.61 1.82
N ASP A 128 -1.19 -15.62 2.46
CA ASP A 128 -2.49 -15.75 3.10
C ASP A 128 -3.64 -15.43 2.14
N LEU A 129 -3.39 -14.68 1.05
CA LEU A 129 -4.36 -14.35 0.01
C LEU A 129 -4.86 -15.57 -0.77
N ASN A 130 -4.02 -16.60 -0.92
CA ASN A 130 -4.40 -17.84 -1.60
C ASN A 130 -5.38 -18.71 -0.79
N ASN A 131 -5.54 -18.42 0.51
CA ASN A 131 -6.35 -19.23 1.42
C ASN A 131 -7.73 -18.65 1.79
N ASN A 132 -8.05 -17.41 1.50
CA ASN A 132 -9.40 -16.82 1.54
C ASN A 132 -9.31 -15.29 1.58
N LEU A 133 -9.72 -14.64 0.51
CA LEU A 133 -9.88 -13.18 0.36
C LEU A 133 -10.84 -12.54 1.40
N ASN A 134 -11.53 -13.33 2.21
CA ASN A 134 -12.57 -12.87 3.14
C ASN A 134 -12.15 -12.86 4.61
N ASN A 135 -10.92 -13.23 4.97
CA ASN A 135 -10.48 -13.23 6.36
C ASN A 135 -9.65 -11.96 6.70
N ILE A 136 -10.30 -10.79 6.67
CA ILE A 136 -9.77 -9.52 7.23
C ILE A 136 -9.50 -9.65 8.75
N SER A 137 -9.99 -10.70 9.38
CA SER A 137 -9.92 -10.92 10.83
C SER A 137 -8.54 -11.30 11.37
N LYS A 138 -7.57 -11.65 10.52
CA LYS A 138 -6.22 -12.02 10.97
C LYS A 138 -5.15 -11.17 10.27
N LEU A 139 -4.91 -9.98 10.80
CA LEU A 139 -3.80 -9.15 10.36
C LEU A 139 -2.52 -9.57 11.07
N GLU A 140 -1.49 -9.84 10.29
CA GLU A 140 -0.17 -10.25 10.76
C GLU A 140 0.89 -9.17 10.44
N PRO A 141 2.06 -9.18 11.09
CA PRO A 141 3.18 -8.34 10.68
C PRO A 141 3.53 -8.55 9.21
N ILE A 142 3.73 -7.46 8.48
CA ILE A 142 4.15 -7.53 7.09
C ILE A 142 5.62 -7.91 7.04
N ASN A 143 5.92 -9.04 6.37
CA ASN A 143 7.25 -9.58 6.25
C ASN A 143 7.63 -9.80 4.78
N LEU A 144 8.69 -9.12 4.34
CA LEU A 144 9.18 -9.19 2.96
C LEU A 144 10.13 -10.37 2.70
N LYS A 145 10.65 -11.04 3.75
CA LYS A 145 11.60 -12.15 3.65
C LYS A 145 11.02 -13.35 2.90
N LYS A 146 9.74 -13.63 3.11
CA LYS A 146 9.04 -14.73 2.42
C LYS A 146 8.83 -14.48 0.92
N SER A 147 8.86 -13.24 0.52
CA SER A 147 8.70 -12.82 -0.88
C SER A 147 10.04 -12.40 -1.52
N GLU A 148 11.17 -12.69 -0.86
CA GLU A 148 12.50 -12.36 -1.36
C GLU A 148 12.83 -13.11 -2.66
N THR A 149 12.37 -14.37 -2.76
CA THR A 149 12.53 -15.20 -3.94
C THR A 149 11.18 -15.59 -4.52
N LEU A 150 10.97 -15.22 -5.77
CA LEU A 150 9.82 -15.67 -6.57
C LEU A 150 10.18 -17.01 -7.22
N LYS A 151 9.45 -18.06 -6.88
CA LYS A 151 9.69 -19.39 -7.44
C LYS A 151 9.42 -19.39 -8.94
N ALA A 152 10.19 -20.18 -9.67
CA ALA A 152 9.98 -20.41 -11.09
C ALA A 152 8.55 -20.91 -11.39
N LYS A 153 7.99 -20.39 -12.46
CA LYS A 153 6.70 -20.83 -12.98
C LYS A 153 6.87 -21.52 -14.33
N GLN A 154 6.45 -22.77 -14.39
CA GLN A 154 6.46 -23.54 -15.62
C GLN A 154 5.60 -22.86 -16.68
N THR A 155 6.09 -22.80 -17.94
CA THR A 155 5.30 -22.36 -19.06
C THR A 155 4.22 -23.40 -19.37
N ASN A 156 2.97 -22.96 -19.31
CA ASN A 156 1.80 -23.80 -19.63
C ASN A 156 1.08 -23.32 -20.88
N VAL A 157 1.20 -22.04 -21.22
CA VAL A 157 0.52 -21.42 -22.35
C VAL A 157 1.50 -20.60 -23.16
N ILE A 158 1.56 -20.86 -24.46
CA ILE A 158 2.21 -20.02 -25.47
C ILE A 158 1.08 -19.40 -26.30
N LYS A 159 1.14 -18.10 -26.53
CA LYS A 159 0.23 -17.39 -27.42
C LYS A 159 0.98 -16.99 -28.67
N LEU A 160 0.44 -17.35 -29.83
CA LEU A 160 0.93 -16.99 -31.14
C LEU A 160 -0.11 -16.09 -31.81
N ASN A 161 0.22 -14.83 -32.03
CA ASN A 161 -0.58 -13.91 -32.83
C ASN A 161 0.16 -13.68 -34.14
N ALA A 162 -0.38 -14.17 -35.25
CA ALA A 162 0.24 -14.06 -36.55
C ALA A 162 -0.72 -13.47 -37.60
N ASN A 163 -0.26 -12.43 -38.30
CA ASN A 163 -0.93 -11.94 -39.49
C ASN A 163 -0.11 -12.33 -40.70
N LEU A 164 -0.65 -13.27 -41.52
CA LEU A 164 0.02 -13.81 -42.69
C LEU A 164 -0.51 -13.12 -43.97
N ILE A 165 0.30 -13.12 -45.03
CA ILE A 165 -0.07 -12.53 -46.33
C ILE A 165 -0.11 -13.60 -47.38
N LYS A 166 -1.22 -13.70 -48.12
CA LYS A 166 -1.47 -14.75 -49.10
C LYS A 166 -0.47 -14.75 -50.26
N ASN A 167 -0.04 -13.58 -50.74
CA ASN A 167 0.75 -13.40 -51.96
C ASN A 167 2.23 -12.99 -51.72
N SER A 168 2.77 -13.25 -50.54
CA SER A 168 4.18 -12.91 -50.29
C SER A 168 5.11 -13.92 -50.94
N ASN A 169 5.95 -13.45 -51.86
CA ASN A 169 7.10 -14.20 -52.37
C ASN A 169 8.20 -14.12 -51.29
N TYR A 170 8.26 -15.09 -50.41
CA TYR A 170 9.36 -15.24 -49.46
C TYR A 170 10.62 -15.68 -50.21
N THR A 171 11.49 -14.77 -50.54
CA THR A 171 12.84 -15.13 -51.04
C THR A 171 13.75 -15.22 -49.83
N ASN A 172 14.01 -16.41 -49.32
CA ASN A 172 15.13 -16.64 -48.45
C ASN A 172 16.43 -16.65 -49.26
N ILE A 173 17.28 -15.66 -48.95
CA ILE A 173 18.67 -15.69 -49.40
C ILE A 173 19.43 -16.73 -48.56
N ILE A 174 19.41 -18.01 -48.99
CA ILE A 174 20.40 -19.00 -48.59
C ILE A 174 20.90 -19.68 -49.84
N THR A 175 22.20 -19.48 -50.05
CA THR A 175 23.02 -19.98 -51.10
C THR A 175 22.98 -21.51 -51.23
N GLY A 176 22.63 -21.99 -52.43
CA GLY A 176 23.24 -23.18 -53.05
C GLY A 176 22.70 -24.54 -52.65
N SER A 177 21.59 -24.93 -53.27
CA SER A 177 21.31 -26.25 -53.87
C SER A 177 19.85 -26.27 -54.39
N ASP A 178 19.67 -26.94 -55.54
CA ASP A 178 18.43 -27.01 -56.30
C ASP A 178 17.36 -27.92 -55.66
N ASP A 179 16.85 -27.51 -54.49
CA ASP A 179 15.66 -28.12 -53.90
C ASP A 179 14.65 -27.04 -53.52
N GLU A 180 13.36 -27.28 -53.75
CA GLU A 180 12.23 -26.38 -53.55
C GLU A 180 12.30 -25.65 -52.20
N VAL A 181 12.61 -24.36 -52.23
CA VAL A 181 12.79 -23.50 -51.05
C VAL A 181 11.44 -23.26 -50.41
N SER A 182 11.15 -23.94 -49.30
CA SER A 182 10.05 -23.61 -48.42
C SER A 182 10.39 -22.35 -47.65
N ASN A 183 9.56 -21.32 -47.79
CA ASN A 183 9.70 -20.05 -47.10
C ASN A 183 9.26 -20.21 -45.66
N SER A 184 10.21 -20.16 -44.71
CA SER A 184 9.92 -20.30 -43.29
C SER A 184 10.45 -19.08 -42.50
N GLU A 185 9.58 -18.42 -41.75
CA GLU A 185 10.01 -17.50 -40.70
C GLU A 185 10.19 -18.30 -39.40
N ILE A 186 11.40 -18.30 -38.87
CA ILE A 186 11.73 -18.97 -37.60
C ILE A 186 11.67 -17.96 -36.48
N ASN A 187 10.73 -18.13 -35.58
CA ASN A 187 10.59 -17.32 -34.39
C ASN A 187 10.91 -18.16 -33.16
N ASN A 188 11.84 -17.69 -32.36
CA ASN A 188 12.30 -18.40 -31.18
C ASN A 188 11.58 -17.88 -29.93
N ILE A 189 11.06 -18.79 -29.10
CA ILE A 189 10.50 -18.44 -27.80
C ILE A 189 11.16 -19.25 -26.70
N THR A 190 11.54 -18.57 -25.62
CA THR A 190 12.07 -19.23 -24.44
C THR A 190 10.94 -19.65 -23.53
N VAL A 191 10.88 -20.94 -23.19
CA VAL A 191 9.95 -21.52 -22.25
C VAL A 191 10.68 -22.07 -21.04
N TYR A 192 10.01 -22.16 -19.91
CA TYR A 192 10.62 -22.56 -18.65
C TYR A 192 9.98 -23.84 -18.13
N ASP A 193 10.81 -24.79 -17.69
CA ASP A 193 10.38 -26.02 -17.05
C ASP A 193 9.94 -25.79 -15.58
N LYS A 194 9.58 -26.85 -14.87
CA LYS A 194 9.19 -26.78 -13.44
C LYS A 194 10.30 -26.23 -12.54
N ASN A 195 11.57 -26.39 -12.94
CA ASN A 195 12.74 -25.98 -12.19
C ASN A 195 13.24 -24.60 -12.63
N GLY A 196 12.53 -23.93 -13.57
CA GLY A 196 12.93 -22.66 -14.11
C GLY A 196 14.05 -22.71 -15.15
N LYS A 197 14.42 -23.92 -15.63
CA LYS A 197 15.42 -24.06 -16.68
C LYS A 197 14.81 -23.62 -18.00
N ALA A 198 15.52 -22.69 -18.67
CA ALA A 198 15.11 -22.17 -19.97
C ALA A 198 15.32 -23.22 -21.07
N GLN A 199 14.34 -23.37 -21.94
CA GLN A 199 14.42 -24.14 -23.20
C GLN A 199 13.90 -23.27 -24.33
N THR A 200 14.59 -23.31 -25.48
CA THR A 200 14.18 -22.56 -26.66
C THR A 200 13.34 -23.46 -27.57
N ILE A 201 12.15 -23.01 -27.90
CA ILE A 201 11.28 -23.62 -28.89
C ILE A 201 11.27 -22.73 -30.11
N ASN A 202 11.51 -23.33 -31.27
CA ASN A 202 11.47 -22.67 -32.56
C ASN A 202 10.09 -22.94 -33.19
N LEU A 203 9.37 -21.89 -33.54
CA LEU A 203 8.14 -21.93 -34.27
C LEU A 203 8.42 -21.44 -35.70
N SER A 204 8.20 -22.28 -36.69
CA SER A 204 8.31 -21.89 -38.09
C SER A 204 6.98 -22.08 -38.80
N ILE A 205 6.57 -21.09 -39.57
CA ILE A 205 5.37 -21.15 -40.39
C ILE A 205 5.83 -21.38 -41.83
N GLU A 206 5.48 -22.51 -42.38
CA GLU A 206 5.86 -22.94 -43.72
C GLU A 206 4.64 -22.92 -44.64
N LYS A 207 4.81 -22.41 -45.86
CA LYS A 207 3.79 -22.43 -46.91
C LYS A 207 4.16 -23.42 -47.99
N ASN A 208 3.42 -24.51 -48.12
CA ASN A 208 3.56 -25.48 -49.19
C ASN A 208 2.40 -25.33 -50.18
N LYS A 209 2.65 -24.75 -51.37
CA LYS A 209 1.62 -24.44 -52.40
C LYS A 209 0.50 -23.56 -51.80
N ASP A 210 -0.65 -24.14 -51.44
CA ASP A 210 -1.78 -23.43 -50.82
C ASP A 210 -2.01 -23.82 -49.35
N GLU A 211 -1.18 -24.67 -48.79
CA GLU A 211 -1.33 -25.16 -47.41
C GLU A 211 -0.32 -24.45 -46.50
N TRP A 212 -0.77 -23.96 -45.37
CA TRP A 212 0.07 -23.38 -44.32
C TRP A 212 0.27 -24.41 -43.22
N ASN A 213 1.52 -24.59 -42.80
CA ASN A 213 1.89 -25.51 -41.73
C ASN A 213 2.70 -24.78 -40.68
N LEU A 214 2.32 -24.95 -39.41
CA LEU A 214 3.08 -24.53 -38.27
C LEU A 214 3.95 -25.68 -37.77
N LYS A 215 5.25 -25.56 -37.88
CA LYS A 215 6.21 -26.52 -37.36
C LYS A 215 6.81 -26.01 -36.06
N ILE A 216 6.77 -26.85 -35.03
CA ILE A 216 7.30 -26.59 -33.71
C ILE A 216 8.48 -27.54 -33.49
N SER A 217 9.68 -26.97 -33.31
CA SER A 217 10.88 -27.76 -33.04
C SER A 217 11.61 -27.22 -31.81
N SER A 218 12.22 -28.10 -31.02
CA SER A 218 13.09 -27.65 -29.91
C SER A 218 14.52 -28.03 -30.20
N ASN A 219 15.43 -27.06 -30.13
CA ASN A 219 16.87 -27.26 -30.17
C ASN A 219 17.41 -27.40 -28.74
N ASN A 220 17.52 -28.61 -28.24
CA ASN A 220 18.29 -28.87 -27.03
C ASN A 220 19.75 -29.13 -27.39
N ALA A 221 20.59 -28.13 -27.27
CA ALA A 221 22.04 -28.25 -27.49
C ALA A 221 22.73 -29.23 -26.51
N ASN A 222 22.06 -29.60 -25.39
CA ASN A 222 22.62 -30.44 -24.32
C ASN A 222 21.65 -31.51 -23.78
N GLY A 223 20.61 -31.88 -24.51
CA GLY A 223 19.61 -32.88 -24.08
C GLY A 223 19.74 -34.20 -24.80
N SER A 224 19.36 -35.29 -24.13
CA SER A 224 19.14 -36.59 -24.75
C SER A 224 18.09 -36.49 -25.87
N ASP A 225 18.21 -37.32 -26.92
CA ASP A 225 17.28 -37.35 -28.06
C ASP A 225 15.79 -37.53 -27.67
N ASP A 226 15.53 -37.93 -26.44
CA ASP A 226 14.20 -38.14 -25.86
C ASP A 226 13.41 -36.86 -25.59
N ASP A 227 14.01 -35.67 -25.65
CA ASP A 227 13.38 -34.37 -25.34
C ASP A 227 13.15 -33.46 -26.56
N LYS A 228 13.36 -34.01 -27.76
CA LYS A 228 13.09 -33.28 -29.01
C LYS A 228 11.58 -33.14 -29.23
N ILE A 229 11.15 -31.89 -29.34
CA ILE A 229 9.81 -31.58 -29.85
C ILE A 229 9.96 -31.40 -31.37
N ASP A 230 9.25 -32.17 -32.15
CA ASP A 230 9.11 -31.97 -33.59
C ASP A 230 7.66 -32.34 -33.99
N GLN A 231 6.83 -31.32 -34.07
CA GLN A 231 5.42 -31.44 -34.32
C GLN A 231 5.00 -30.43 -35.38
N THR A 232 4.15 -30.88 -36.34
CA THR A 232 3.64 -30.01 -37.38
C THR A 232 2.12 -29.98 -37.34
N PHE A 233 1.56 -28.76 -37.39
CA PHE A 233 0.13 -28.51 -37.32
C PHE A 233 -0.34 -27.77 -38.58
N PRO A 234 -1.35 -28.30 -39.30
CA PRO A 234 -1.88 -27.64 -40.48
C PRO A 234 -2.76 -26.43 -40.08
N LEU A 235 -2.48 -25.26 -40.68
CA LEU A 235 -3.29 -24.05 -40.52
C LEU A 235 -4.24 -23.92 -41.70
N LYS A 236 -5.54 -24.01 -41.46
CA LYS A 236 -6.58 -23.84 -42.48
C LYS A 236 -7.30 -22.51 -42.27
N PHE A 237 -7.45 -21.76 -43.34
CA PHE A 237 -8.12 -20.49 -43.35
C PHE A 237 -9.38 -20.54 -44.23
N ASP A 238 -10.41 -19.78 -43.85
CA ASP A 238 -11.60 -19.57 -44.68
C ASP A 238 -11.37 -18.57 -45.80
N ALA A 239 -12.39 -18.31 -46.61
CA ALA A 239 -12.34 -17.37 -47.73
C ALA A 239 -12.12 -15.92 -47.25
N GLU A 240 -12.43 -15.64 -45.98
CA GLU A 240 -12.30 -14.33 -45.32
C GLU A 240 -10.92 -14.16 -44.61
N GLY A 241 -10.09 -15.23 -44.63
CA GLY A 241 -8.75 -15.23 -44.01
C GLY A 241 -8.75 -15.49 -42.53
N LYS A 242 -9.81 -16.01 -41.95
CA LYS A 242 -9.89 -16.38 -40.54
C LYS A 242 -9.47 -17.85 -40.36
N LEU A 243 -8.75 -18.11 -39.26
CA LEU A 243 -8.32 -19.49 -38.93
C LEU A 243 -9.53 -20.39 -38.66
N THR A 244 -9.61 -21.53 -39.39
CA THR A 244 -10.67 -22.55 -39.26
C THR A 244 -10.16 -23.81 -38.54
N SER A 245 -8.83 -24.00 -38.47
CA SER A 245 -8.23 -25.08 -37.69
C SER A 245 -8.30 -24.79 -36.18
N ASP A 246 -8.03 -25.81 -35.35
CA ASP A 246 -8.07 -25.67 -33.88
C ASP A 246 -7.18 -24.53 -33.42
N ALA A 247 -7.79 -23.51 -32.80
CA ALA A 247 -7.08 -22.36 -32.25
C ALA A 247 -6.21 -22.72 -31.05
N THR A 248 -6.42 -23.88 -30.44
CA THR A 248 -5.68 -24.33 -29.25
C THR A 248 -5.15 -25.74 -29.49
N VAL A 249 -3.83 -25.88 -29.43
CA VAL A 249 -3.16 -27.17 -29.68
C VAL A 249 -2.31 -27.53 -28.46
N GLN A 250 -2.30 -28.80 -28.10
CA GLN A 250 -1.44 -29.33 -27.04
C GLN A 250 -0.11 -29.82 -27.62
N ILE A 251 0.97 -29.27 -27.10
CA ILE A 251 2.34 -29.69 -27.45
C ILE A 251 2.73 -30.83 -26.49
N GLN A 252 3.00 -32.00 -27.06
CA GLN A 252 3.45 -33.15 -26.28
C GLN A 252 4.95 -33.06 -26.02
N SER A 253 5.34 -32.99 -24.73
CA SER A 253 6.71 -33.03 -24.30
C SER A 253 6.83 -33.73 -22.94
N LYS A 254 7.92 -34.43 -22.68
CA LYS A 254 8.18 -35.08 -21.39
C LYS A 254 8.44 -34.05 -20.28
N ASN A 255 9.06 -32.94 -20.63
CA ASN A 255 9.46 -31.88 -19.68
C ASN A 255 8.33 -30.88 -19.36
N PHE A 256 7.35 -30.75 -20.29
CA PHE A 256 6.23 -29.82 -20.13
C PHE A 256 4.91 -30.63 -20.08
N LYS A 257 4.37 -30.75 -18.85
CA LYS A 257 3.02 -31.30 -18.70
C LYS A 257 2.01 -30.21 -19.09
N ASN A 258 1.14 -30.50 -20.08
CA ASN A 258 0.07 -29.63 -20.54
C ASN A 258 0.54 -28.27 -21.12
N LEU A 259 1.57 -28.30 -21.99
CA LEU A 259 1.93 -27.12 -22.76
C LEU A 259 0.90 -26.92 -23.88
N THR A 260 0.17 -25.79 -23.82
CA THR A 260 -0.84 -25.44 -24.82
C THR A 260 -0.36 -24.27 -25.66
N LEU A 261 -0.53 -24.37 -26.98
CA LEU A 261 -0.32 -23.26 -27.89
C LEU A 261 -1.69 -22.70 -28.31
N ASN A 262 -1.93 -21.45 -27.99
CA ASN A 262 -3.10 -20.70 -28.44
C ASN A 262 -2.72 -19.89 -29.67
N MET A 263 -3.42 -20.09 -30.77
CA MET A 263 -3.15 -19.48 -32.06
C MET A 263 -4.26 -18.50 -32.42
N GLU A 264 -3.88 -17.24 -32.60
CA GLU A 264 -4.74 -16.22 -33.22
C GLU A 264 -4.08 -15.79 -34.53
N CYS A 265 -4.36 -16.57 -35.58
CA CYS A 265 -3.78 -16.34 -36.91
C CYS A 265 -4.82 -15.77 -37.86
N SER A 266 -4.43 -14.82 -38.67
CA SER A 266 -5.24 -14.25 -39.75
C SER A 266 -4.47 -14.21 -41.05
N LEU A 267 -5.16 -14.43 -42.19
CA LEU A 267 -4.59 -14.39 -43.53
C LEU A 267 -5.14 -13.16 -44.27
N LYS A 268 -4.28 -12.18 -44.57
CA LYS A 268 -4.66 -10.97 -45.29
C LYS A 268 -4.33 -11.10 -46.79
N GLN A 269 -5.10 -10.44 -47.62
CA GLN A 269 -4.94 -10.46 -49.10
C GLN A 269 -4.13 -9.25 -49.62
N SER A 270 -3.80 -8.28 -48.74
CA SER A 270 -3.18 -7.00 -49.13
C SER A 270 -1.65 -7.18 -49.36
N GLU A 271 -1.16 -6.70 -50.49
CA GLU A 271 0.28 -6.75 -50.84
C GLU A 271 1.12 -5.69 -50.08
N HIS A 272 0.49 -4.78 -49.35
CA HIS A 272 1.15 -3.66 -48.67
C HIS A 272 1.30 -3.84 -47.15
N ASP A 273 0.77 -4.95 -46.59
CA ASP A 273 0.88 -5.25 -45.17
C ASP A 273 2.18 -6.05 -44.90
N ASN A 274 2.81 -5.79 -43.77
CA ASN A 274 3.96 -6.59 -43.30
C ASN A 274 3.45 -7.77 -42.48
N HIS A 275 4.17 -8.90 -42.59
CA HIS A 275 3.96 -10.01 -41.68
C HIS A 275 4.26 -9.56 -40.26
N THR A 276 3.38 -9.87 -39.32
CA THR A 276 3.63 -9.64 -37.92
C THR A 276 3.39 -10.93 -37.15
N ILE A 277 4.43 -11.42 -36.49
CA ILE A 277 4.35 -12.58 -35.62
C ILE A 277 4.75 -12.11 -34.21
N GLN A 278 3.81 -12.26 -33.28
CA GLN A 278 4.03 -11.96 -31.88
C GLN A 278 3.88 -13.23 -31.06
N LEU A 279 4.91 -13.55 -30.31
CA LEU A 279 4.95 -14.70 -29.42
C LEU A 279 4.98 -14.19 -27.97
N SER A 280 4.15 -14.77 -27.13
CA SER A 280 4.18 -14.55 -25.69
C SER A 280 3.97 -15.86 -24.94
N GLN A 281 4.48 -15.92 -23.71
CA GLN A 281 4.35 -17.10 -22.84
C GLN A 281 4.18 -16.67 -21.40
N ASN A 282 3.70 -17.56 -20.53
CA ASN A 282 3.29 -17.26 -19.16
C ASN A 282 4.24 -17.81 -18.07
N GLY A 283 5.36 -18.41 -18.45
CA GLY A 283 6.37 -18.94 -17.55
C GLY A 283 7.48 -17.93 -17.25
N TYR A 284 8.22 -18.16 -16.18
CA TYR A 284 9.40 -17.36 -15.85
C TYR A 284 10.36 -18.15 -14.94
N PRO A 285 11.67 -17.82 -14.98
CA PRO A 285 12.63 -18.44 -14.09
C PRO A 285 12.49 -17.92 -12.66
N GLU A 286 13.22 -18.50 -11.73
CA GLU A 286 13.33 -17.98 -10.37
C GLU A 286 13.90 -16.55 -10.41
N GLY A 287 13.32 -15.66 -9.59
CA GLY A 287 13.73 -14.26 -9.49
C GLY A 287 13.91 -13.82 -8.04
N ASN A 288 14.87 -12.95 -7.78
CA ASN A 288 15.07 -12.31 -6.50
C ASN A 288 14.42 -10.92 -6.49
N LEU A 289 13.89 -10.51 -5.35
CA LEU A 289 13.30 -9.18 -5.16
C LEU A 289 14.36 -8.10 -5.40
N LYS A 290 14.14 -7.24 -6.38
CA LYS A 290 15.03 -6.13 -6.74
C LYS A 290 14.62 -4.84 -6.04
N SER A 291 13.34 -4.53 -6.06
CA SER A 291 12.73 -3.36 -5.43
C SER A 291 11.28 -3.65 -5.10
N PHE A 292 10.71 -2.85 -4.24
CA PHE A 292 9.27 -2.87 -3.95
C PHE A 292 8.71 -1.45 -3.97
N GLU A 293 7.41 -1.35 -4.23
CA GLU A 293 6.67 -0.10 -4.24
C GLU A 293 5.34 -0.29 -3.51
N ILE A 294 4.88 0.75 -2.83
CA ILE A 294 3.60 0.74 -2.13
C ILE A 294 2.63 1.64 -2.92
N LEU A 295 1.52 1.07 -3.34
CA LEU A 295 0.48 1.79 -4.08
C LEU A 295 -0.45 2.56 -3.15
N ASN A 296 -1.24 3.48 -3.74
CA ASN A 296 -2.18 4.33 -3.00
C ASN A 296 -3.31 3.57 -2.28
N ASN A 297 -3.59 2.35 -2.70
CA ASN A 297 -4.53 1.45 -2.03
C ASN A 297 -3.87 0.61 -0.92
N GLY A 298 -2.57 0.81 -0.65
CA GLY A 298 -1.81 0.06 0.34
C GLY A 298 -1.29 -1.30 -0.14
N GLU A 299 -1.42 -1.63 -1.43
CA GLU A 299 -0.78 -2.82 -1.99
C GLU A 299 0.73 -2.66 -2.06
N ILE A 300 1.45 -3.67 -1.63
CA ILE A 300 2.90 -3.75 -1.74
C ILE A 300 3.21 -4.62 -2.95
N ILE A 301 3.83 -4.02 -3.96
CA ILE A 301 4.21 -4.68 -5.21
C ILE A 301 5.72 -4.84 -5.23
N GLY A 302 6.18 -6.05 -5.51
CA GLY A 302 7.60 -6.37 -5.69
C GLY A 302 7.97 -6.49 -7.15
N GLN A 303 9.06 -5.87 -7.54
CA GLN A 303 9.71 -6.04 -8.83
C GLN A 303 10.89 -7.01 -8.67
N TYR A 304 10.90 -8.07 -9.46
CA TYR A 304 11.89 -9.14 -9.38
C TYR A 304 12.94 -9.05 -10.50
N THR A 305 14.06 -9.73 -10.32
CA THR A 305 15.17 -9.77 -11.31
C THR A 305 14.77 -10.46 -12.63
N ASN A 306 13.70 -11.25 -12.62
CA ASN A 306 13.10 -11.88 -13.80
C ASN A 306 12.05 -11.01 -14.50
N GLU A 307 12.04 -9.67 -14.21
CA GLU A 307 11.10 -8.69 -14.76
C GLU A 307 9.63 -8.92 -14.38
N GLN A 308 9.36 -9.86 -13.49
CA GLN A 308 8.01 -10.09 -13.00
C GLN A 308 7.66 -9.08 -11.91
N VAL A 309 6.41 -8.67 -11.91
CA VAL A 309 5.82 -7.77 -10.91
C VAL A 309 4.72 -8.53 -10.20
N GLU A 310 4.91 -8.75 -8.89
CA GLU A 310 3.95 -9.54 -8.10
C GLU A 310 3.55 -8.80 -6.82
N LYS A 311 2.31 -9.02 -6.40
CA LYS A 311 1.81 -8.48 -5.13
C LYS A 311 2.44 -9.24 -3.96
N ILE A 312 3.14 -8.53 -3.08
CA ILE A 312 3.78 -9.10 -1.87
C ILE A 312 2.82 -9.12 -0.68
N GLY A 313 2.03 -8.07 -0.54
CA GLY A 313 1.12 -7.92 0.59
C GLY A 313 0.19 -6.74 0.46
N GLN A 314 -0.62 -6.52 1.52
CA GLN A 314 -1.60 -5.45 1.60
C GLN A 314 -1.54 -4.80 2.98
N ILE A 315 -1.36 -3.49 3.02
CA ILE A 315 -1.49 -2.69 4.23
C ILE A 315 -2.96 -2.32 4.40
N PHE A 316 -3.46 -2.46 5.63
CA PHE A 316 -4.81 -2.05 5.99
C PHE A 316 -4.76 -0.84 6.91
N LEU A 317 -5.77 0.00 6.80
CA LEU A 317 -5.99 1.12 7.69
C LEU A 317 -7.08 0.77 8.71
N SER A 318 -6.95 1.34 9.90
CA SER A 318 -7.96 1.24 10.96
C SER A 318 -8.66 2.58 11.12
N LYS A 319 -9.97 2.56 11.33
CA LYS A 319 -10.81 3.73 11.59
C LYS A 319 -11.68 3.49 12.80
N PHE A 320 -11.95 4.55 13.57
CA PHE A 320 -12.83 4.54 14.73
C PHE A 320 -14.01 5.49 14.52
N VAL A 321 -15.13 5.18 15.16
CA VAL A 321 -16.29 6.05 15.13
C VAL A 321 -16.01 7.35 15.89
N ASN A 322 -15.33 7.24 17.04
CA ASN A 322 -14.95 8.38 17.88
C ASN A 322 -13.42 8.41 18.09
N PRO A 323 -12.61 8.88 17.13
CA PRO A 323 -11.17 8.90 17.28
C PRO A 323 -10.66 9.79 18.42
N GLU A 324 -11.43 10.81 18.82
CA GLU A 324 -11.11 11.71 19.94
C GLU A 324 -11.08 10.99 21.31
N LYS A 325 -11.64 9.81 21.39
CA LYS A 325 -11.67 8.95 22.59
C LYS A 325 -10.59 7.88 22.61
N LEU A 326 -9.71 7.88 21.63
CA LEU A 326 -8.49 7.07 21.68
C LEU A 326 -7.59 7.56 22.81
N LYS A 327 -6.98 6.64 23.55
CA LYS A 327 -6.06 6.96 24.61
C LYS A 327 -4.66 7.22 24.03
N PRO A 328 -4.10 8.42 24.17
CA PRO A 328 -2.74 8.68 23.74
C PRO A 328 -1.74 7.93 24.60
N GLU A 329 -0.75 7.34 23.96
CA GLU A 329 0.39 6.69 24.58
C GLU A 329 1.70 7.38 24.14
N SER A 330 2.80 7.08 24.82
CA SER A 330 4.10 7.69 24.50
C SER A 330 4.57 7.27 23.10
N GLY A 331 5.10 8.23 22.33
CA GLY A 331 5.67 7.98 21.00
C GLY A 331 4.69 8.18 19.85
N ASN A 332 3.69 9.03 20.04
CA ASN A 332 2.71 9.40 19.02
C ASN A 332 1.90 8.19 18.48
N ILE A 333 1.48 7.34 19.43
CA ILE A 333 0.63 6.18 19.21
C ILE A 333 -0.60 6.29 20.10
N TRP A 334 -1.65 5.56 19.73
CA TRP A 334 -2.91 5.51 20.46
C TRP A 334 -3.32 4.07 20.74
N SER A 335 -3.94 3.85 21.87
CA SER A 335 -4.62 2.60 22.19
C SER A 335 -6.14 2.76 22.10
N ALA A 336 -6.84 1.72 21.65
CA ALA A 336 -8.29 1.71 21.56
C ALA A 336 -8.92 1.71 22.96
N THR A 337 -9.99 2.48 23.14
CA THR A 337 -10.83 2.46 24.33
C THR A 337 -12.24 2.00 23.95
N GLN A 338 -13.04 1.60 24.93
CA GLN A 338 -14.45 1.24 24.69
C GLN A 338 -15.26 2.42 24.14
N GLU A 339 -14.95 3.66 24.56
CA GLU A 339 -15.61 4.89 24.12
C GLU A 339 -15.26 5.28 22.68
N ALA A 340 -14.12 4.86 22.16
CA ALA A 340 -13.72 5.08 20.76
C ALA A 340 -14.57 4.23 19.79
N GLY A 341 -15.20 3.17 20.29
CA GLY A 341 -15.97 2.21 19.51
C GLY A 341 -15.10 1.09 18.95
N ASN A 342 -15.72 0.21 18.18
CA ASN A 342 -15.03 -0.91 17.56
C ASN A 342 -14.10 -0.44 16.44
N GLU A 343 -12.94 -1.10 16.34
CA GLU A 343 -12.04 -0.94 15.23
C GLU A 343 -12.73 -1.37 13.92
N ASN A 344 -12.74 -0.48 12.93
CA ASN A 344 -13.13 -0.80 11.56
C ASN A 344 -11.87 -0.86 10.71
N ILE A 345 -11.62 -2.00 10.07
CA ILE A 345 -10.44 -2.28 9.27
C ILE A 345 -10.83 -2.28 7.80
N GLY A 346 -10.06 -1.60 6.95
CA GLY A 346 -10.33 -1.52 5.53
C GLY A 346 -9.10 -1.20 4.69
N ILE A 347 -9.29 -1.29 3.38
CA ILE A 347 -8.28 -0.96 2.39
C ILE A 347 -8.24 0.56 2.20
N ALA A 348 -7.05 1.14 2.04
CA ALA A 348 -6.90 2.55 1.73
C ALA A 348 -7.63 2.89 0.41
N GLY A 349 -8.39 3.99 0.41
CA GLY A 349 -9.18 4.42 -0.74
C GLY A 349 -10.55 3.74 -0.90
N ASP A 350 -10.87 2.74 -0.08
CA ASP A 350 -12.19 2.13 -0.06
C ASP A 350 -13.17 2.97 0.78
N LYS A 351 -14.48 2.65 0.72
CA LYS A 351 -15.58 3.43 1.29
C LYS A 351 -15.32 3.93 2.71
N GLY A 352 -14.97 5.22 2.82
CA GLY A 352 -14.76 5.92 4.10
C GLY A 352 -13.37 5.81 4.70
N PHE A 353 -12.42 5.17 4.04
CA PHE A 353 -10.99 5.18 4.39
C PHE A 353 -10.23 6.20 3.55
N GLY A 354 -9.23 6.80 4.15
CA GLY A 354 -8.31 7.69 3.47
C GLY A 354 -7.43 6.96 2.45
N ILE A 355 -6.83 7.73 1.56
CA ILE A 355 -5.86 7.24 0.58
C ILE A 355 -4.47 7.24 1.21
N MET A 356 -3.69 6.20 0.95
CA MET A 356 -2.29 6.14 1.35
C MET A 356 -1.42 6.72 0.24
N ILE A 357 -0.42 7.51 0.59
CA ILE A 357 0.55 8.03 -0.37
C ILE A 357 1.94 7.62 0.09
N ALA A 358 2.64 6.89 -0.74
CA ALA A 358 4.03 6.51 -0.50
C ALA A 358 5.00 7.68 -0.70
N LYS A 359 6.19 7.57 -0.13
CA LYS A 359 7.26 8.59 -0.19
C LYS A 359 6.86 9.93 0.40
N THR A 360 5.86 9.95 1.29
CA THR A 360 5.35 11.15 1.94
C THR A 360 5.12 10.89 3.42
N LEU A 361 5.21 11.94 4.22
CA LEU A 361 4.90 11.92 5.66
C LEU A 361 3.89 13.00 5.99
N GLU A 362 3.01 12.71 6.92
CA GLU A 362 2.07 13.68 7.47
C GLU A 362 2.78 14.50 8.57
N SER A 363 2.96 15.81 8.35
CA SER A 363 3.46 16.73 9.37
C SER A 363 2.45 16.92 10.49
N SER A 364 2.89 17.48 11.61
CA SER A 364 1.99 17.97 12.67
C SER A 364 0.89 18.86 12.10
N ASN A 365 -0.33 18.77 12.64
CA ASN A 365 -1.43 19.67 12.31
C ASN A 365 -1.43 20.95 13.19
N VAL A 366 -0.36 21.20 13.91
CA VAL A 366 -0.16 22.39 14.75
C VAL A 366 0.20 23.58 13.89
N ASP A 367 -0.60 24.64 13.96
CA ASP A 367 -0.22 25.96 13.45
C ASP A 367 0.57 26.72 14.53
N LEU A 368 1.88 26.81 14.34
CA LEU A 368 2.79 27.43 15.29
C LEU A 368 2.41 28.88 15.62
N ASN A 369 2.00 29.69 14.63
CA ASN A 369 1.65 31.06 14.81
C ASN A 369 0.40 31.21 15.69
N LYS A 370 -0.60 30.39 15.42
CA LYS A 370 -1.84 30.34 16.21
C LYS A 370 -1.57 29.87 17.63
N GLU A 371 -0.74 28.86 17.83
CA GLU A 371 -0.41 28.36 19.16
C GLU A 371 0.44 29.38 19.97
N LEU A 372 1.34 30.14 19.35
CA LEU A 372 2.07 31.22 20.00
C LEU A 372 1.13 32.33 20.48
N ILE A 373 0.12 32.69 19.69
CA ILE A 373 -0.91 33.64 20.09
C ILE A 373 -1.74 33.07 21.25
N ASN A 374 -2.15 31.81 21.17
CA ASN A 374 -2.87 31.11 22.24
C ASN A 374 -2.05 31.09 23.56
N MET A 375 -0.74 30.88 23.45
CA MET A 375 0.21 30.95 24.59
C MET A 375 0.18 32.30 25.25
N ILE A 376 0.31 33.40 24.50
CA ILE A 376 0.28 34.76 25.00
C ILE A 376 -1.06 35.04 25.71
N VAL A 377 -2.17 34.62 25.12
CA VAL A 377 -3.50 34.80 25.72
C VAL A 377 -3.63 34.01 27.02
N ALA A 378 -3.19 32.74 27.03
CA ALA A 378 -3.22 31.90 28.23
C ALA A 378 -2.36 32.46 29.35
N GLN A 379 -1.15 32.98 29.02
CA GLN A 379 -0.27 33.66 30.00
C GLN A 379 -0.93 34.93 30.59
N ARG A 380 -1.58 35.75 29.75
CA ARG A 380 -2.31 36.93 30.23
C ARG A 380 -3.47 36.56 31.14
N ASN A 381 -4.23 35.53 30.79
CA ASN A 381 -5.35 35.03 31.58
C ASN A 381 -4.84 34.50 32.93
N TYR A 382 -3.74 33.75 32.94
CA TYR A 382 -3.07 33.30 34.16
C TYR A 382 -2.66 34.47 35.05
N GLN A 383 -1.99 35.49 34.48
CA GLN A 383 -1.56 36.70 35.21
C GLN A 383 -2.76 37.46 35.78
N SER A 384 -3.85 37.58 35.03
CA SER A 384 -5.09 38.24 35.49
C SER A 384 -5.71 37.50 36.67
N SER A 385 -5.80 36.15 36.58
CA SER A 385 -6.29 35.32 37.69
C SER A 385 -5.38 35.38 38.91
N ALA A 386 -4.06 35.46 38.72
CA ALA A 386 -3.08 35.64 39.82
C ALA A 386 -3.23 37.00 40.49
N GLN A 387 -3.48 38.06 39.71
CA GLN A 387 -3.70 39.39 40.26
C GLN A 387 -5.03 39.48 41.04
N ALA A 388 -6.09 38.85 40.54
CA ALA A 388 -7.36 38.74 41.24
C ALA A 388 -7.18 38.01 42.59
N PHE A 389 -6.46 36.88 42.59
CA PHE A 389 -6.14 36.15 43.82
C PHE A 389 -5.37 37.01 44.83
N LYS A 390 -4.30 37.72 44.39
CA LYS A 390 -3.52 38.64 45.25
C LYS A 390 -4.37 39.76 45.83
N THR A 391 -5.31 40.31 45.07
CA THR A 391 -6.21 41.37 45.53
C THR A 391 -7.13 40.85 46.63
N GLU A 392 -7.65 39.65 46.47
CA GLU A 392 -8.52 38.99 47.44
C GLU A 392 -7.78 38.65 48.74
N ASP A 393 -6.54 38.14 48.63
CA ASP A 393 -5.66 37.89 49.79
C ASP A 393 -5.37 39.18 50.59
N LYS A 394 -5.16 40.31 49.91
CA LYS A 394 -5.01 41.62 50.56
C LYS A 394 -6.29 42.04 51.30
N ILE A 395 -7.47 41.82 50.73
CA ILE A 395 -8.77 42.11 51.36
C ILE A 395 -8.91 41.30 52.65
N ILE A 396 -8.63 40.00 52.57
CA ILE A 396 -8.71 39.10 53.75
C ILE A 396 -7.69 39.54 54.80
N SER A 397 -6.47 39.84 54.43
CA SER A 397 -5.42 40.32 55.34
C SER A 397 -5.82 41.63 56.01
N THR A 398 -6.46 42.55 55.27
CA THR A 398 -6.95 43.82 55.81
C THR A 398 -8.08 43.60 56.78
N LEU A 399 -9.02 42.69 56.50
CA LEU A 399 -10.11 42.33 57.40
C LEU A 399 -9.63 41.69 58.71
N ILE A 400 -8.57 40.84 58.63
CA ILE A 400 -7.96 40.26 59.84
C ILE A 400 -7.28 41.31 60.69
N ASN A 401 -6.63 42.31 60.06
CA ASN A 401 -5.92 43.38 60.76
C ASN A 401 -6.86 44.47 61.36
N LEU A 402 -8.13 44.50 60.93
CA LEU A 402 -9.15 45.41 61.49
C LEU A 402 -9.81 44.89 62.77
N ARG A 403 -9.43 43.73 63.22
CA ARG A 403 -9.95 43.05 64.42
C ARG A 403 -8.86 43.09 65.51
#